data_a7cd83660e5249d19adb0979d73cbd46
#
_entry.id   a7cd83660e5249d19adb0979d73cbd46
#
_cell.length_a   1.000
_cell.length_b   1.000
_cell.length_c   1.000
_cell.angle_alpha   90.00
_cell.angle_beta   90.00
_cell.angle_gamma   90.00
#
_symmetry.space_group_name_H-M   'P 1'
#
loop_
_entity.id
_entity.type
_entity.pdbx_description
1 polymer ?
#
loop_
_entity_poly.entity_id
_entity_poly.type
_entity_poly.pdbx_seq_one_letter_code
_entity_poly.pdbx_strand_id
1 'polypeptide(L)'
;MGKTHDELASFIGSVLLDNVRAEKDKWKQIFSSDICRVGDWDWPRPDYVLADNVKGVTYANEFKPPKQNKREYLTGLGQAIAYLQKHDYSGLILPKYADDGFKICEYILNILENDEFKHLPISLIEYDEDDLSSDSIRLLKSIDTERGSTPINKRESSVTKTFWCFWRDASHYEVYELLRLADKYNDEVGDIYTNFVYEEFYQMLVSKKTKMWDGTPRTKKYSIASKKSEKQNYKISLFHLGLWSQSEGRLTVKGYKLLTIGKIYGANSKKFIDYLTYLILIDGRHLQLIHEFENFQRDTDIVSLKRNEYFISLDSYLESKGFIGKRKPTAITTNAKGSYIRDETKLWNHLGLIYNQNKRYFFEREGIRFNWNRISELLINDYEI
;
A
#
# COMPACT_ATOMS: atom_id res chain seq x y z
N MET A 1 8.02 -19.26 17.06
CA MET A 1 7.11 -19.11 15.92
C MET A 1 7.88 -18.41 14.81
N GLY A 2 7.97 -19.02 13.64
CA GLY A 2 8.62 -18.36 12.49
C GLY A 2 7.81 -17.12 12.04
N LYS A 3 8.51 -16.10 11.55
CA LYS A 3 7.86 -14.91 10.96
C LYS A 3 7.12 -15.31 9.69
N THR A 4 5.97 -14.71 9.43
CA THR A 4 5.22 -14.91 8.19
C THR A 4 5.96 -14.27 7.00
N HIS A 5 5.58 -14.62 5.77
CA HIS A 5 6.09 -14.00 4.55
C HIS A 5 6.05 -12.46 4.63
N ASP A 6 4.91 -11.90 4.98
CA ASP A 6 4.69 -10.45 5.01
C ASP A 6 5.51 -9.76 6.11
N GLU A 7 5.70 -10.41 7.26
CA GLU A 7 6.54 -9.89 8.34
C GLU A 7 8.01 -9.86 7.93
N LEU A 8 8.51 -10.91 7.28
CA LEU A 8 9.89 -10.96 6.76
C LEU A 8 10.11 -9.94 5.66
N ALA A 9 9.22 -9.88 4.66
CA ALA A 9 9.29 -8.93 3.57
C ALA A 9 9.26 -7.49 4.09
N SER A 10 8.40 -7.19 5.06
CA SER A 10 8.31 -5.86 5.67
C SER A 10 9.58 -5.50 6.43
N PHE A 11 10.12 -6.44 7.21
CA PHE A 11 11.35 -6.24 7.98
C PHE A 11 12.54 -5.97 7.06
N ILE A 12 12.79 -6.87 6.10
CA ILE A 12 13.90 -6.75 5.15
C ILE A 12 13.75 -5.48 4.30
N GLY A 13 12.52 -5.14 3.89
CA GLY A 13 12.24 -3.90 3.19
C GLY A 13 12.58 -2.65 4.00
N SER A 14 12.41 -2.68 5.32
CA SER A 14 12.83 -1.58 6.20
C SER A 14 14.34 -1.48 6.31
N VAL A 15 15.04 -2.60 6.47
CA VAL A 15 16.51 -2.63 6.51
C VAL A 15 17.11 -2.15 5.18
N LEU A 16 16.53 -2.57 4.05
CA LEU A 16 16.95 -2.10 2.73
C LEU A 16 16.76 -0.58 2.58
N LEU A 17 15.61 -0.06 3.01
CA LEU A 17 15.35 1.38 2.99
C LEU A 17 16.37 2.15 3.83
N ASP A 18 16.70 1.65 5.03
CA ASP A 18 17.69 2.27 5.90
C ASP A 18 19.10 2.22 5.28
N ASN A 19 19.47 1.11 4.63
CA ASN A 19 20.75 1.00 3.92
C ASN A 19 20.83 1.97 2.74
N VAL A 20 19.74 2.14 1.99
CA VAL A 20 19.66 3.10 0.88
C VAL A 20 19.78 4.54 1.41
N ARG A 21 19.04 4.89 2.47
CA ARG A 21 19.07 6.22 3.10
C ARG A 21 20.40 6.56 3.74
N ALA A 22 21.07 5.57 4.32
CA ALA A 22 22.40 5.72 4.90
C ALA A 22 23.50 5.81 3.82
N GLU A 23 23.12 5.80 2.54
CA GLU A 23 24.04 5.82 1.41
C GLU A 23 25.11 4.70 1.46
N LYS A 24 24.75 3.56 2.05
CA LYS A 24 25.66 2.43 2.14
C LYS A 24 25.96 1.85 0.77
N ASP A 25 27.21 1.53 0.54
CA ASP A 25 27.70 0.81 -0.64
C ASP A 25 27.31 1.45 -1.99
N LYS A 26 26.85 0.60 -2.90
CA LYS A 26 26.49 0.97 -4.27
C LYS A 26 25.13 1.68 -4.38
N TRP A 27 24.36 1.77 -3.30
CA TRP A 27 23.03 2.39 -3.32
C TRP A 27 23.07 3.91 -3.55
N LYS A 28 24.11 4.56 -3.07
CA LYS A 28 24.32 6.03 -3.25
C LYS A 28 24.26 6.48 -4.70
N GLN A 29 24.76 5.65 -5.62
CA GLN A 29 24.77 6.00 -7.03
C GLN A 29 23.39 5.89 -7.67
N ILE A 30 22.55 4.97 -7.15
CA ILE A 30 21.23 4.63 -7.71
C ILE A 30 20.16 5.56 -7.17
N PHE A 31 20.12 5.76 -5.86
CA PHE A 31 19.04 6.47 -5.16
C PHE A 31 19.55 7.68 -4.39
N SER A 32 18.67 8.66 -4.20
CA SER A 32 18.88 9.75 -3.23
C SER A 32 18.51 9.28 -1.83
N SER A 33 18.91 10.07 -0.82
CA SER A 33 18.46 9.86 0.56
C SER A 33 16.95 10.13 0.77
N ASP A 34 16.28 10.74 -0.21
CA ASP A 34 14.85 11.07 -0.18
C ASP A 34 13.98 9.98 -0.83
N ILE A 35 14.36 8.73 -0.59
CA ILE A 35 13.61 7.56 -1.02
C ILE A 35 12.57 7.19 0.03
N CYS A 36 11.39 6.75 -0.42
CA CYS A 36 10.33 6.31 0.46
C CYS A 36 9.67 5.03 -0.04
N ARG A 37 9.02 4.34 0.87
CA ARG A 37 8.20 3.17 0.55
C ARG A 37 6.85 3.62 0.01
N VAL A 38 6.40 2.99 -1.09
CA VAL A 38 5.12 3.30 -1.73
C VAL A 38 4.36 2.02 -2.02
N GLY A 39 3.03 2.11 -2.12
CA GLY A 39 2.20 1.00 -2.56
C GLY A 39 2.14 0.93 -4.09
N ASP A 40 2.20 -0.27 -4.65
CA ASP A 40 1.78 -0.55 -6.02
C ASP A 40 0.70 -1.63 -6.00
N TRP A 41 -0.40 -1.39 -6.71
CA TRP A 41 -1.63 -2.16 -6.61
C TRP A 41 -2.02 -2.85 -7.91
N ASP A 42 -1.30 -2.56 -9.00
CA ASP A 42 -1.52 -3.19 -10.29
C ASP A 42 -0.76 -4.51 -10.42
N TRP A 43 -1.32 -5.40 -11.16
CA TRP A 43 -0.64 -6.63 -11.54
C TRP A 43 0.43 -6.36 -12.63
N PRO A 44 1.62 -6.98 -12.55
CA PRO A 44 2.11 -7.80 -11.44
C PRO A 44 2.40 -6.95 -10.20
N ARG A 45 2.04 -7.46 -9.03
CA ARG A 45 2.10 -6.72 -7.77
C ARG A 45 3.38 -7.07 -6.99
N PRO A 46 4.29 -6.11 -6.81
CA PRO A 46 5.48 -6.33 -6.00
C PRO A 46 5.16 -6.44 -4.50
N ASP A 47 6.02 -7.11 -3.75
CA ASP A 47 5.90 -7.17 -2.29
C ASP A 47 6.08 -5.79 -1.67
N TYR A 48 6.99 -4.98 -2.22
CA TYR A 48 7.07 -3.57 -1.90
C TYR A 48 7.77 -2.77 -3.00
N VAL A 49 7.51 -1.47 -3.02
CA VAL A 49 8.12 -0.53 -3.96
C VAL A 49 8.77 0.60 -3.19
N LEU A 50 9.97 0.96 -3.60
CA LEU A 50 10.62 2.20 -3.19
C LEU A 50 10.51 3.24 -4.31
N ALA A 51 10.26 4.49 -3.95
CA ALA A 51 10.20 5.60 -4.89
C ALA A 51 11.16 6.71 -4.45
N ASP A 52 12.02 7.09 -5.36
CA ASP A 52 12.89 8.26 -5.21
C ASP A 52 12.24 9.45 -5.93
N ASN A 53 11.67 10.35 -5.15
CA ASN A 53 10.96 11.51 -5.69
C ASN A 53 11.91 12.58 -6.26
N VAL A 54 13.19 12.54 -5.89
CA VAL A 54 14.22 13.48 -6.41
C VAL A 54 14.67 13.04 -7.78
N LYS A 55 14.99 11.77 -7.94
CA LYS A 55 15.42 11.20 -9.23
C LYS A 55 14.24 10.82 -10.14
N GLY A 56 13.03 10.74 -9.59
CA GLY A 56 11.83 10.34 -10.32
C GLY A 56 11.83 8.88 -10.75
N VAL A 57 12.46 8.00 -9.98
CA VAL A 57 12.59 6.55 -10.27
C VAL A 57 11.88 5.70 -9.24
N THR A 58 11.46 4.53 -9.67
CA THR A 58 10.80 3.52 -8.84
C THR A 58 11.57 2.20 -8.87
N TYR A 59 11.57 1.50 -7.75
CA TYR A 59 12.27 0.25 -7.54
C TYR A 59 11.32 -0.77 -6.91
N ALA A 60 10.88 -1.73 -7.71
CA ALA A 60 9.95 -2.79 -7.30
C ALA A 60 10.71 -4.02 -6.80
N ASN A 61 10.29 -4.57 -5.68
CA ASN A 61 10.99 -5.67 -5.03
C ASN A 61 10.08 -6.88 -4.86
N GLU A 62 10.61 -8.03 -5.22
CA GLU A 62 10.06 -9.34 -4.95
C GLU A 62 10.85 -10.03 -3.85
N PHE A 63 10.15 -10.48 -2.83
CA PHE A 63 10.71 -11.22 -1.71
C PHE A 63 10.27 -12.67 -1.76
N LYS A 64 11.21 -13.60 -1.56
CA LYS A 64 10.88 -15.02 -1.41
C LYS A 64 11.32 -15.51 -0.03
N PRO A 65 10.39 -16.08 0.75
CA PRO A 65 10.72 -16.62 2.07
C PRO A 65 11.61 -17.86 1.96
N PRO A 66 12.30 -18.25 3.06
CA PRO A 66 13.04 -19.49 3.12
C PRO A 66 12.10 -20.69 3.04
N LYS A 67 12.64 -21.86 2.79
CA LYS A 67 11.89 -23.12 2.79
C LYS A 67 10.83 -23.25 1.71
N GLN A 68 11.11 -22.67 0.57
CA GLN A 68 10.32 -22.89 -0.65
C GLN A 68 11.06 -23.84 -1.62
N ASN A 69 10.29 -24.52 -2.47
CA ASN A 69 10.90 -25.30 -3.54
C ASN A 69 11.61 -24.36 -4.56
N LYS A 70 12.62 -24.87 -5.23
CA LYS A 70 13.46 -24.10 -6.17
C LYS A 70 12.68 -23.40 -7.29
N ARG A 71 11.51 -23.94 -7.67
CA ARG A 71 10.63 -23.36 -8.67
C ARG A 71 10.10 -21.98 -8.24
N GLU A 72 9.79 -21.82 -6.98
CA GLU A 72 9.24 -20.55 -6.47
C GLU A 72 10.28 -19.41 -6.53
N TYR A 73 11.56 -19.73 -6.36
CA TYR A 73 12.63 -18.75 -6.52
C TYR A 73 12.80 -18.34 -7.98
N LEU A 74 12.65 -19.28 -8.94
CA LEU A 74 12.63 -18.95 -10.37
C LEU A 74 11.38 -18.16 -10.75
N THR A 75 10.23 -18.44 -10.13
CA THR A 75 9.02 -17.62 -10.27
C THR A 75 9.29 -16.20 -9.81
N GLY A 76 10.01 -16.01 -8.69
CA GLY A 76 10.44 -14.69 -8.20
C GLY A 76 11.30 -13.94 -9.22
N LEU A 77 12.22 -14.61 -9.89
CA LEU A 77 13.00 -13.99 -10.96
C LEU A 77 12.10 -13.55 -12.12
N GLY A 78 11.15 -14.39 -12.54
CA GLY A 78 10.16 -14.03 -13.57
C GLY A 78 9.31 -12.81 -13.17
N GLN A 79 8.90 -12.72 -11.90
CA GLN A 79 8.17 -11.58 -11.36
C GLN A 79 9.04 -10.31 -11.36
N ALA A 80 10.31 -10.40 -10.92
CA ALA A 80 11.24 -9.28 -10.95
C ALA A 80 11.46 -8.75 -12.37
N ILE A 81 11.54 -9.63 -13.37
CA ILE A 81 11.61 -9.24 -14.79
C ILE A 81 10.30 -8.53 -15.20
N ALA A 82 9.15 -9.05 -14.82
CA ALA A 82 7.86 -8.48 -15.19
C ALA A 82 7.65 -7.08 -14.59
N TYR A 83 8.22 -6.79 -13.42
CA TYR A 83 8.11 -5.45 -12.80
C TYR A 83 8.78 -4.36 -13.63
N LEU A 84 9.80 -4.69 -14.43
CA LEU A 84 10.48 -3.75 -15.31
C LEU A 84 9.58 -3.15 -16.41
N GLN A 85 8.39 -3.71 -16.63
CA GLN A 85 7.40 -3.09 -17.51
C GLN A 85 6.81 -1.80 -16.95
N LYS A 86 6.89 -1.61 -15.62
CA LYS A 86 6.24 -0.49 -14.92
C LYS A 86 7.18 0.31 -14.04
N HIS A 87 8.28 -0.28 -13.62
CA HIS A 87 9.25 0.31 -12.72
C HIS A 87 10.59 0.47 -13.41
N ASP A 88 11.34 1.48 -13.00
CA ASP A 88 12.67 1.76 -13.56
C ASP A 88 13.66 0.67 -13.18
N TYR A 89 13.52 0.14 -11.97
CA TYR A 89 14.40 -0.89 -11.43
C TYR A 89 13.59 -1.99 -10.75
N SER A 90 14.19 -3.16 -10.65
CA SER A 90 13.61 -4.28 -9.89
C SER A 90 14.64 -4.93 -8.98
N GLY A 91 14.19 -5.54 -7.90
CA GLY A 91 14.98 -6.30 -6.95
C GLY A 91 14.38 -7.66 -6.67
N LEU A 92 15.25 -8.64 -6.56
CA LEU A 92 14.91 -9.98 -6.10
C LEU A 92 15.64 -10.26 -4.79
N ILE A 93 14.88 -10.59 -3.74
CA ILE A 93 15.40 -10.82 -2.40
C ILE A 93 15.19 -12.28 -2.05
N LEU A 94 16.25 -12.99 -1.85
CA LEU A 94 16.26 -14.44 -1.67
C LEU A 94 16.99 -14.84 -0.38
N PRO A 95 16.58 -15.97 0.26
CA PRO A 95 17.37 -16.56 1.31
C PRO A 95 18.70 -17.09 0.74
N LYS A 96 19.71 -17.17 1.58
CA LYS A 96 21.01 -17.70 1.24
C LYS A 96 20.95 -19.14 0.72
N TYR A 97 20.10 -19.96 1.33
CA TYR A 97 19.92 -21.36 1.00
C TYR A 97 18.45 -21.70 0.76
N ALA A 98 18.19 -22.60 -0.18
CA ALA A 98 16.92 -23.29 -0.31
C ALA A 98 16.82 -24.40 0.77
N ASP A 99 15.63 -25.00 0.92
CA ASP A 99 15.33 -26.04 1.91
C ASP A 99 16.32 -27.20 1.95
N ASP A 100 16.86 -27.56 0.79
CA ASP A 100 17.81 -28.68 0.64
C ASP A 100 19.28 -28.26 0.75
N GLY A 101 19.54 -27.05 1.25
CA GLY A 101 20.88 -26.49 1.36
C GLY A 101 21.48 -26.00 0.04
N PHE A 102 20.68 -25.96 -1.04
CA PHE A 102 21.12 -25.46 -2.32
C PHE A 102 21.35 -23.94 -2.27
N LYS A 103 22.48 -23.48 -2.78
CA LYS A 103 22.86 -22.06 -2.81
C LYS A 103 22.09 -21.32 -3.91
N ILE A 104 20.86 -20.95 -3.59
CA ILE A 104 19.94 -20.38 -4.57
C ILE A 104 20.40 -19.01 -5.08
N CYS A 105 20.98 -18.19 -4.23
CA CYS A 105 21.50 -16.88 -4.62
C CYS A 105 22.65 -16.98 -5.60
N GLU A 106 23.60 -17.91 -5.41
CA GLU A 106 24.70 -18.13 -6.37
C GLU A 106 24.17 -18.60 -7.73
N TYR A 107 23.18 -19.47 -7.74
CA TYR A 107 22.54 -19.93 -8.97
C TYR A 107 21.85 -18.80 -9.74
N ILE A 108 21.05 -17.99 -9.05
CA ILE A 108 20.36 -16.86 -9.66
C ILE A 108 21.36 -15.77 -10.10
N LEU A 109 22.42 -15.54 -9.34
CA LEU A 109 23.48 -14.59 -9.70
C LEU A 109 24.12 -14.98 -11.03
N ASN A 110 24.46 -16.25 -11.22
CA ASN A 110 25.02 -16.76 -12.48
C ASN A 110 24.07 -16.53 -13.66
N ILE A 111 22.75 -16.66 -13.47
CA ILE A 111 21.78 -16.33 -14.51
C ILE A 111 21.81 -14.82 -14.81
N LEU A 112 21.75 -13.98 -13.77
CA LEU A 112 21.69 -12.52 -13.93
C LEU A 112 23.01 -11.89 -14.44
N GLU A 113 24.13 -12.60 -14.35
CA GLU A 113 25.43 -12.17 -14.88
C GLU A 113 25.71 -12.70 -16.30
N ASN A 114 24.85 -13.58 -16.80
CA ASN A 114 24.96 -14.06 -18.20
C ASN A 114 24.77 -12.89 -19.18
N ASP A 115 25.43 -12.92 -20.31
CA ASP A 115 25.40 -11.89 -21.34
C ASP A 115 23.98 -11.51 -21.80
N GLU A 116 23.05 -12.46 -21.76
CA GLU A 116 21.67 -12.28 -22.16
C GLU A 116 20.86 -11.51 -21.12
N PHE A 117 21.21 -11.59 -19.83
CA PHE A 117 20.42 -11.03 -18.71
C PHE A 117 21.15 -9.92 -17.94
N LYS A 118 22.47 -9.80 -18.05
CA LYS A 118 23.26 -8.83 -17.27
C LYS A 118 22.85 -7.38 -17.48
N HIS A 119 22.20 -7.09 -18.62
CA HIS A 119 21.70 -5.76 -18.96
C HIS A 119 20.38 -5.41 -18.27
N LEU A 120 19.72 -6.38 -17.66
CA LEU A 120 18.47 -6.10 -16.94
C LEU A 120 18.79 -5.30 -15.66
N PRO A 121 18.05 -4.22 -15.39
CA PRO A 121 18.25 -3.41 -14.21
C PRO A 121 17.60 -4.08 -12.97
N ILE A 122 18.06 -5.30 -12.71
CA ILE A 122 17.62 -6.13 -11.59
C ILE A 122 18.77 -6.28 -10.61
N SER A 123 18.53 -5.93 -9.36
CA SER A 123 19.43 -6.24 -8.26
C SER A 123 19.12 -7.59 -7.65
N LEU A 124 20.13 -8.25 -7.11
CA LEU A 124 19.97 -9.46 -6.30
C LEU A 124 20.46 -9.20 -4.89
N ILE A 125 19.59 -9.46 -3.93
CA ILE A 125 19.82 -9.27 -2.51
C ILE A 125 19.69 -10.63 -1.82
N GLU A 126 20.70 -10.98 -1.04
CA GLU A 126 20.72 -12.18 -0.20
C GLU A 126 20.41 -11.81 1.24
N TYR A 127 19.65 -12.64 1.92
CA TYR A 127 19.48 -12.55 3.38
C TYR A 127 19.71 -13.90 4.04
N ASP A 128 20.12 -13.86 5.31
CA ASP A 128 20.26 -15.05 6.17
C ASP A 128 19.01 -15.15 7.07
N GLU A 129 18.32 -16.30 7.07
CA GLU A 129 17.11 -16.47 7.88
C GLU A 129 17.38 -16.52 9.39
N ASP A 130 18.59 -16.96 9.75
CA ASP A 130 19.03 -17.12 11.14
C ASP A 130 19.60 -15.81 11.72
N ASP A 131 20.04 -14.89 10.85
CA ASP A 131 20.55 -13.58 11.21
C ASP A 131 19.93 -12.49 10.34
N LEU A 132 18.95 -11.78 10.86
CA LEU A 132 18.27 -10.69 10.16
C LEU A 132 18.88 -9.31 10.51
N SER A 133 20.13 -9.25 10.96
CA SER A 133 20.84 -7.98 11.14
C SER A 133 21.07 -7.28 9.79
N SER A 134 21.32 -5.98 9.83
CA SER A 134 21.58 -5.20 8.60
C SER A 134 22.80 -5.71 7.82
N ASP A 135 23.74 -6.34 8.51
CA ASP A 135 25.00 -6.82 7.92
C ASP A 135 24.83 -8.19 7.24
N SER A 136 23.77 -8.93 7.58
CA SER A 136 23.43 -10.21 6.95
C SER A 136 22.66 -10.06 5.65
N ILE A 137 22.12 -8.86 5.38
CA ILE A 137 21.41 -8.53 4.14
C ILE A 137 22.41 -7.93 3.17
N ARG A 138 22.78 -8.72 2.15
CA ARG A 138 23.89 -8.40 1.23
C ARG A 138 23.39 -8.15 -0.19
N LEU A 139 23.85 -7.06 -0.79
CA LEU A 139 23.64 -6.78 -2.20
C LEU A 139 24.68 -7.59 -3.02
N LEU A 140 24.26 -8.70 -3.64
CA LEU A 140 25.12 -9.54 -4.47
C LEU A 140 25.32 -8.95 -5.86
N LYS A 141 24.22 -8.47 -6.49
CA LYS A 141 24.27 -7.79 -7.80
C LYS A 141 23.62 -6.42 -7.68
N SER A 142 24.37 -5.40 -8.01
CA SER A 142 23.90 -4.03 -8.11
C SER A 142 23.13 -3.79 -9.41
N ILE A 143 22.29 -2.75 -9.43
CA ILE A 143 21.65 -2.25 -10.64
C ILE A 143 22.69 -1.52 -11.48
N ASP A 144 22.73 -1.85 -12.78
CA ASP A 144 23.52 -1.09 -13.75
C ASP A 144 22.72 0.14 -14.18
N THR A 145 23.14 1.31 -13.70
CA THR A 145 22.46 2.58 -14.00
C THR A 145 22.89 3.21 -15.32
N GLU A 146 24.00 2.77 -15.91
CA GLU A 146 24.49 3.32 -17.19
C GLU A 146 23.58 2.92 -18.36
N ARG A 147 22.81 1.87 -18.20
CA ARG A 147 21.93 1.35 -19.25
C ARG A 147 20.52 1.89 -19.24
N GLY A 148 20.17 2.75 -18.30
CA GLY A 148 18.90 3.49 -18.22
C GLY A 148 17.69 2.67 -18.68
N SER A 149 17.01 1.96 -17.79
CA SER A 149 15.75 1.34 -18.18
C SER A 149 14.67 2.42 -18.21
N THR A 150 14.17 2.67 -19.41
CA THR A 150 12.89 3.41 -19.51
C THR A 150 11.80 2.35 -19.43
N PRO A 151 10.92 2.39 -18.42
CA PRO A 151 9.78 1.46 -18.36
C PRO A 151 9.01 1.51 -19.68
N ILE A 152 8.65 0.35 -20.21
CA ILE A 152 7.93 0.24 -21.49
C ILE A 152 6.60 1.01 -21.44
N ASN A 153 5.98 1.07 -20.27
CA ASN A 153 4.80 1.87 -19.97
C ASN A 153 5.11 2.79 -18.79
N LYS A 154 5.71 3.94 -19.08
CA LYS A 154 5.92 4.95 -18.05
C LYS A 154 4.56 5.35 -17.49
N ARG A 155 4.23 4.85 -16.30
CA ARG A 155 3.08 5.34 -15.56
C ARG A 155 3.26 6.84 -15.36
N GLU A 156 2.23 7.61 -15.67
CA GLU A 156 2.04 8.87 -14.96
C GLU A 156 1.92 8.51 -13.48
N SER A 157 3.03 8.62 -12.78
CA SER A 157 3.14 8.14 -11.41
C SER A 157 2.21 8.93 -10.52
N SER A 158 1.04 8.39 -10.25
CA SER A 158 0.36 8.70 -9.00
C SER A 158 1.09 7.94 -7.90
N VAL A 159 2.37 8.26 -7.68
CA VAL A 159 3.10 7.76 -6.53
C VAL A 159 2.30 8.14 -5.31
N THR A 160 1.66 7.18 -4.69
CA THR A 160 0.93 7.42 -3.46
C THR A 160 1.96 7.78 -2.40
N LYS A 161 1.71 8.87 -1.69
CA LYS A 161 2.61 9.34 -0.62
C LYS A 161 2.60 8.44 0.61
N THR A 162 1.84 7.36 0.58
CA THR A 162 1.66 6.43 1.68
C THR A 162 1.78 4.99 1.19
N PHE A 163 2.35 4.13 2.02
CA PHE A 163 2.47 2.70 1.76
C PHE A 163 1.13 1.97 1.74
N TRP A 164 0.13 2.51 2.42
CA TRP A 164 -1.22 1.96 2.50
C TRP A 164 -2.20 2.72 1.61
N CYS A 165 -3.36 2.14 1.37
CA CYS A 165 -4.48 2.79 0.71
C CYS A 165 -5.01 3.94 1.58
N PHE A 166 -4.53 5.15 1.34
CA PHE A 166 -4.98 6.33 2.07
C PHE A 166 -6.46 6.59 1.81
N TRP A 167 -7.28 6.34 2.85
CA TRP A 167 -8.72 6.47 2.75
C TRP A 167 -9.17 7.88 3.09
N ARG A 168 -9.95 8.46 2.20
CA ARG A 168 -10.61 9.74 2.44
C ARG A 168 -12.02 9.51 2.98
N ASP A 169 -12.85 10.49 2.93
CA ASP A 169 -14.19 10.51 3.53
C ASP A 169 -15.25 9.58 2.89
N ALA A 170 -14.89 8.67 1.97
CA ALA A 170 -15.86 7.81 1.30
C ALA A 170 -16.54 6.85 2.29
N SER A 171 -17.88 6.85 2.32
CA SER A 171 -18.65 5.87 3.07
C SER A 171 -18.88 4.59 2.26
N HIS A 172 -19.25 3.50 2.91
CA HIS A 172 -19.63 2.26 2.24
C HIS A 172 -20.79 2.43 1.25
N TYR A 173 -21.72 3.35 1.52
CA TYR A 173 -22.78 3.71 0.58
C TYR A 173 -22.22 4.37 -0.69
N GLU A 174 -21.27 5.26 -0.54
CA GLU A 174 -20.64 5.95 -1.66
C GLU A 174 -19.76 5.01 -2.48
N VAL A 175 -19.08 4.08 -1.82
CA VAL A 175 -18.36 3.00 -2.50
C VAL A 175 -19.31 2.18 -3.38
N TYR A 176 -20.44 1.76 -2.81
CA TYR A 176 -21.45 1.01 -3.57
C TYR A 176 -21.99 1.78 -4.77
N GLU A 177 -22.30 3.07 -4.59
CA GLU A 177 -22.79 3.90 -5.71
C GLU A 177 -21.74 4.05 -6.81
N LEU A 178 -20.48 4.24 -6.46
CA LEU A 178 -19.40 4.32 -7.47
C LEU A 178 -19.24 3.01 -8.25
N LEU A 179 -19.32 1.86 -7.57
CA LEU A 179 -19.29 0.55 -8.24
C LEU A 179 -20.52 0.36 -9.16
N ARG A 180 -21.70 0.76 -8.70
CA ARG A 180 -22.95 0.68 -9.46
C ARG A 180 -22.89 1.56 -10.73
N LEU A 181 -22.32 2.75 -10.62
CA LEU A 181 -22.14 3.65 -11.76
C LEU A 181 -21.08 3.13 -12.74
N ALA A 182 -20.01 2.51 -12.24
CA ALA A 182 -19.01 1.88 -13.10
C ALA A 182 -19.59 0.70 -13.89
N ASP A 183 -20.48 -0.09 -13.29
CA ASP A 183 -21.24 -1.13 -13.98
C ASP A 183 -22.22 -0.55 -15.02
N LYS A 184 -22.93 0.52 -14.66
CA LYS A 184 -23.87 1.22 -15.56
C LYS A 184 -23.20 1.72 -16.85
N TYR A 185 -21.98 2.22 -16.74
CA TYR A 185 -21.22 2.80 -17.85
C TYR A 185 -20.16 1.85 -18.42
N ASN A 186 -20.23 0.57 -18.13
CA ASN A 186 -19.19 -0.38 -18.52
C ASN A 186 -19.02 -0.51 -20.05
N ASP A 187 -20.08 -0.28 -20.83
CA ASP A 187 -20.07 -0.37 -22.30
C ASP A 187 -19.56 0.90 -22.99
N GLU A 188 -19.36 1.99 -22.22
CA GLU A 188 -18.84 3.24 -22.78
C GLU A 188 -17.34 3.14 -23.11
N VAL A 189 -16.87 3.99 -24.03
CA VAL A 189 -15.49 3.96 -24.54
C VAL A 189 -14.58 4.91 -23.73
N GLY A 190 -13.35 4.47 -23.47
CA GLY A 190 -12.30 5.26 -22.82
C GLY A 190 -12.34 5.25 -21.30
N ASP A 191 -11.85 6.31 -20.64
CA ASP A 191 -11.86 6.45 -19.17
C ASP A 191 -13.28 6.74 -18.69
N ILE A 192 -14.03 5.66 -18.43
CA ILE A 192 -15.42 5.74 -17.97
C ILE A 192 -15.54 6.41 -16.60
N TYR A 193 -14.52 6.24 -15.74
CA TYR A 193 -14.55 6.89 -14.44
C TYR A 193 -14.56 8.40 -14.55
N THR A 194 -13.65 8.95 -15.34
CA THR A 194 -13.54 10.40 -15.51
C THR A 194 -14.70 11.00 -16.28
N ASN A 195 -15.16 10.32 -17.33
CA ASN A 195 -16.10 10.90 -18.30
C ASN A 195 -17.58 10.71 -17.89
N PHE A 196 -17.88 9.64 -17.14
CA PHE A 196 -19.27 9.27 -16.84
C PHE A 196 -19.51 9.04 -15.34
N VAL A 197 -18.76 8.12 -14.73
CA VAL A 197 -19.01 7.67 -13.35
C VAL A 197 -18.92 8.84 -12.36
N TYR A 198 -17.80 9.56 -12.38
CA TYR A 198 -17.61 10.65 -11.45
C TYR A 198 -18.49 11.86 -11.74
N GLU A 199 -18.83 12.11 -12.99
CA GLU A 199 -19.75 13.19 -13.33
C GLU A 199 -21.14 12.98 -12.71
N GLU A 200 -21.73 11.79 -12.87
CA GLU A 200 -23.01 11.45 -12.24
C GLU A 200 -22.88 11.41 -10.71
N PHE A 201 -21.84 10.79 -10.20
CA PHE A 201 -21.59 10.73 -8.76
C PHE A 201 -21.43 12.13 -8.13
N TYR A 202 -20.75 13.04 -8.82
CA TYR A 202 -20.62 14.43 -8.37
C TYR A 202 -21.96 15.14 -8.27
N GLN A 203 -22.87 14.91 -9.22
CA GLN A 203 -24.23 15.43 -9.13
C GLN A 203 -25.00 14.87 -7.94
N MET A 204 -24.76 13.61 -7.58
CA MET A 204 -25.33 13.03 -6.37
C MET A 204 -24.76 13.69 -5.11
N LEU A 205 -23.44 13.98 -5.08
CA LEU A 205 -22.81 14.72 -3.97
C LEU A 205 -23.42 16.13 -3.81
N VAL A 206 -23.52 16.89 -4.89
CA VAL A 206 -24.07 18.25 -4.89
C VAL A 206 -25.53 18.27 -4.46
N SER A 207 -26.32 17.31 -4.93
CA SER A 207 -27.75 17.18 -4.62
C SER A 207 -28.00 16.48 -3.27
N LYS A 208 -26.97 16.19 -2.49
CA LYS A 208 -27.04 15.51 -1.18
C LYS A 208 -27.76 14.15 -1.22
N LYS A 209 -27.64 13.44 -2.32
CA LYS A 209 -28.21 12.09 -2.50
C LYS A 209 -27.28 10.98 -1.97
N THR A 210 -26.02 11.31 -1.62
CA THR A 210 -25.08 10.37 -1.01
C THR A 210 -25.26 10.32 0.50
N LYS A 211 -24.83 9.23 1.12
CA LYS A 211 -24.98 8.97 2.53
C LYS A 211 -23.62 8.88 3.24
N MET A 212 -23.59 9.35 4.48
CA MET A 212 -22.49 9.16 5.42
C MET A 212 -22.47 7.72 5.95
N TRP A 213 -21.46 7.37 6.74
CA TRP A 213 -21.34 6.05 7.38
C TRP A 213 -22.52 5.65 8.24
N ASP A 214 -23.19 6.61 8.86
CA ASP A 214 -24.38 6.43 9.71
C ASP A 214 -25.71 6.40 8.93
N GLY A 215 -25.63 6.45 7.60
CA GLY A 215 -26.81 6.46 6.72
C GLY A 215 -27.47 7.83 6.55
N THR A 216 -27.02 8.86 7.26
CA THR A 216 -27.54 10.22 7.10
C THR A 216 -27.06 10.85 5.77
N PRO A 217 -27.81 11.76 5.19
CA PRO A 217 -27.36 12.48 4.00
C PRO A 217 -26.06 13.24 4.24
N ARG A 218 -25.14 13.21 3.26
CA ARG A 218 -23.90 13.97 3.35
C ARG A 218 -24.18 15.48 3.35
N THR A 219 -23.70 16.16 4.36
CA THR A 219 -23.94 17.60 4.55
C THR A 219 -22.84 18.51 3.99
N LYS A 220 -21.67 17.93 3.60
CA LYS A 220 -20.55 18.68 3.03
C LYS A 220 -21.02 19.46 1.79
N LYS A 221 -20.64 20.75 1.73
CA LYS A 221 -20.86 21.57 0.51
C LYS A 221 -19.72 21.30 -0.46
N TYR A 222 -20.06 21.00 -1.71
CA TYR A 222 -19.12 20.78 -2.79
C TYR A 222 -19.08 22.00 -3.71
N SER A 223 -17.90 22.41 -4.13
CA SER A 223 -17.69 23.52 -5.05
C SER A 223 -17.01 23.03 -6.34
N ILE A 224 -17.23 23.74 -7.45
CA ILE A 224 -16.58 23.45 -8.73
C ILE A 224 -15.05 23.42 -8.57
N ALA A 225 -14.49 24.32 -7.74
CA ALA A 225 -13.05 24.36 -7.49
C ALA A 225 -12.51 23.08 -6.80
N SER A 226 -13.31 22.43 -5.96
CA SER A 226 -12.90 21.19 -5.27
C SER A 226 -13.15 19.91 -6.10
N LYS A 227 -13.89 19.99 -7.21
CA LYS A 227 -14.32 18.84 -8.00
C LYS A 227 -13.15 17.96 -8.43
N LYS A 228 -12.05 18.55 -8.91
CA LYS A 228 -10.87 17.80 -9.38
C LYS A 228 -10.17 17.04 -8.24
N SER A 229 -10.00 17.66 -7.08
CA SER A 229 -9.36 17.01 -5.93
C SER A 229 -10.24 15.92 -5.32
N GLU A 230 -11.55 16.16 -5.23
CA GLU A 230 -12.50 15.16 -4.76
C GLU A 230 -12.54 13.95 -5.70
N LYS A 231 -12.54 14.17 -7.02
CA LYS A 231 -12.46 13.09 -8.01
C LYS A 231 -11.28 12.15 -7.74
N GLN A 232 -10.11 12.70 -7.51
CA GLN A 232 -8.92 11.90 -7.22
C GLN A 232 -9.02 11.16 -5.89
N ASN A 233 -9.58 11.78 -4.86
CA ASN A 233 -9.75 11.16 -3.56
C ASN A 233 -10.60 9.88 -3.64
N TYR A 234 -11.68 9.89 -4.40
CA TYR A 234 -12.52 8.70 -4.60
C TYR A 234 -11.87 7.69 -5.57
N LYS A 235 -11.23 8.17 -6.65
CA LYS A 235 -10.59 7.29 -7.64
C LYS A 235 -9.47 6.46 -7.01
N ILE A 236 -8.56 7.12 -6.30
CA ILE A 236 -7.34 6.49 -5.77
C ILE A 236 -7.66 5.39 -4.78
N SER A 237 -8.55 5.63 -3.82
CA SER A 237 -8.86 4.65 -2.78
C SER A 237 -9.37 3.32 -3.36
N LEU A 238 -10.36 3.39 -4.25
CA LEU A 238 -10.96 2.19 -4.84
C LEU A 238 -10.04 1.51 -5.85
N PHE A 239 -9.22 2.30 -6.55
CA PHE A 239 -8.16 1.77 -7.39
C PHE A 239 -7.13 0.98 -6.58
N HIS A 240 -6.69 1.52 -5.45
CA HIS A 240 -5.73 0.85 -4.56
C HIS A 240 -6.25 -0.48 -4.01
N LEU A 241 -7.55 -0.61 -3.83
CA LEU A 241 -8.17 -1.88 -3.45
C LEU A 241 -8.31 -2.85 -4.63
N GLY A 242 -7.89 -2.45 -5.83
CA GLY A 242 -8.02 -3.24 -7.03
C GLY A 242 -9.47 -3.46 -7.47
N LEU A 243 -10.38 -2.54 -7.11
CA LEU A 243 -11.80 -2.64 -7.47
C LEU A 243 -12.08 -2.20 -8.90
N TRP A 244 -11.25 -1.34 -9.47
CA TRP A 244 -11.31 -0.95 -10.88
C TRP A 244 -9.92 -0.74 -11.51
N SER A 245 -9.89 -0.76 -12.86
CA SER A 245 -8.66 -0.51 -13.63
C SER A 245 -8.28 0.96 -13.56
N GLN A 246 -6.98 1.24 -13.53
CA GLN A 246 -6.48 2.61 -13.42
C GLN A 246 -6.76 3.46 -14.65
N SER A 247 -6.57 2.88 -15.83
CA SER A 247 -6.65 3.61 -17.10
C SER A 247 -8.08 3.95 -17.50
N GLU A 248 -9.01 3.02 -17.27
CA GLU A 248 -10.37 3.14 -17.82
C GLU A 248 -11.45 3.29 -16.75
N GLY A 249 -11.13 2.98 -15.48
CA GLY A 249 -12.10 3.00 -14.39
C GLY A 249 -13.14 1.88 -14.46
N ARG A 250 -12.85 0.81 -15.22
CA ARG A 250 -13.71 -0.38 -15.31
C ARG A 250 -13.54 -1.26 -14.09
N LEU A 251 -14.64 -1.92 -13.70
CA LEU A 251 -14.60 -2.86 -12.59
C LEU A 251 -13.72 -4.07 -12.92
N THR A 252 -12.91 -4.45 -11.96
CA THR A 252 -12.21 -5.73 -11.96
C THR A 252 -13.14 -6.85 -11.48
N VAL A 253 -12.70 -8.11 -11.55
CA VAL A 253 -13.42 -9.24 -10.95
C VAL A 253 -13.72 -8.96 -9.46
N LYS A 254 -12.76 -8.41 -8.73
CA LYS A 254 -12.91 -8.02 -7.34
C LYS A 254 -13.95 -6.91 -7.14
N GLY A 255 -13.97 -5.92 -8.03
CA GLY A 255 -14.99 -4.86 -8.05
C GLY A 255 -16.38 -5.41 -8.29
N TYR A 256 -16.52 -6.32 -9.25
CA TYR A 256 -17.80 -7.02 -9.51
C TYR A 256 -18.24 -7.88 -8.34
N LYS A 257 -17.31 -8.56 -7.67
CA LYS A 257 -17.62 -9.33 -6.46
C LYS A 257 -18.22 -8.44 -5.37
N LEU A 258 -17.59 -7.33 -5.05
CA LEU A 258 -18.10 -6.37 -4.05
C LEU A 258 -19.45 -5.78 -4.48
N LEU A 259 -19.59 -5.39 -5.75
CA LEU A 259 -20.85 -4.90 -6.30
C LEU A 259 -21.98 -5.94 -6.17
N THR A 260 -21.71 -7.19 -6.50
CA THR A 260 -22.69 -8.31 -6.42
C THR A 260 -23.15 -8.51 -4.97
N ILE A 261 -22.23 -8.49 -4.00
CA ILE A 261 -22.58 -8.54 -2.58
C ILE A 261 -23.53 -7.37 -2.23
N GLY A 262 -23.22 -6.17 -2.70
CA GLY A 262 -24.07 -5.00 -2.48
C GLY A 262 -25.44 -5.09 -3.16
N LYS A 263 -25.51 -5.65 -4.36
CA LYS A 263 -26.79 -5.90 -5.09
C LYS A 263 -27.68 -6.91 -4.36
N ILE A 264 -27.08 -8.00 -3.84
CA ILE A 264 -27.82 -9.09 -3.20
C ILE A 264 -28.25 -8.73 -1.77
N TYR A 265 -27.33 -8.20 -0.97
CA TYR A 265 -27.53 -8.01 0.46
C TYR A 265 -27.76 -6.55 0.87
N GLY A 266 -27.52 -5.62 -0.02
CA GLY A 266 -27.57 -4.16 0.23
C GLY A 266 -26.20 -3.60 0.70
N ALA A 267 -25.96 -2.33 0.37
CA ALA A 267 -24.74 -1.63 0.75
C ALA A 267 -24.52 -1.53 2.27
N ASN A 268 -25.59 -1.55 3.07
CA ASN A 268 -25.54 -1.49 4.53
C ASN A 268 -25.47 -2.86 5.20
N SER A 269 -25.32 -3.92 4.44
CA SER A 269 -25.26 -5.27 5.01
C SER A 269 -23.90 -5.52 5.68
N LYS A 270 -23.92 -6.36 6.73
CA LYS A 270 -22.69 -6.83 7.37
C LYS A 270 -21.75 -7.45 6.32
N LYS A 271 -22.29 -8.25 5.38
CA LYS A 271 -21.48 -8.91 4.33
C LYS A 271 -20.75 -7.91 3.42
N PHE A 272 -21.42 -6.82 3.01
CA PHE A 272 -20.79 -5.81 2.18
C PHE A 272 -19.69 -5.07 2.94
N ILE A 273 -20.01 -4.64 4.16
CA ILE A 273 -19.07 -3.91 5.01
C ILE A 273 -17.88 -4.79 5.39
N ASP A 274 -18.12 -6.07 5.72
CA ASP A 274 -17.06 -7.02 6.07
C ASP A 274 -16.11 -7.27 4.92
N TYR A 275 -16.64 -7.50 3.71
CA TYR A 275 -15.79 -7.74 2.55
C TYR A 275 -15.01 -6.46 2.17
N LEU A 276 -15.63 -5.30 2.20
CA LEU A 276 -14.92 -4.03 2.00
C LEU A 276 -13.82 -3.83 3.05
N THR A 277 -14.10 -4.16 4.32
CA THR A 277 -13.11 -4.05 5.41
C THR A 277 -11.95 -5.02 5.21
N TYR A 278 -12.23 -6.25 4.79
CA TYR A 278 -11.20 -7.23 4.44
C TYR A 278 -10.28 -6.68 3.33
N LEU A 279 -10.85 -6.13 2.26
CA LEU A 279 -10.06 -5.53 1.18
C LEU A 279 -9.19 -4.36 1.68
N ILE A 280 -9.72 -3.51 2.56
CA ILE A 280 -8.96 -2.42 3.16
C ILE A 280 -7.81 -2.96 4.02
N LEU A 281 -8.04 -4.01 4.81
CA LEU A 281 -7.00 -4.61 5.65
C LEU A 281 -5.89 -5.25 4.81
N ILE A 282 -6.23 -6.04 3.82
CA ILE A 282 -5.27 -6.85 3.06
C ILE A 282 -4.76 -6.08 1.84
N ASP A 283 -5.61 -5.81 0.87
CA ASP A 283 -5.22 -5.12 -0.37
C ASP A 283 -4.83 -3.66 -0.11
N GLY A 284 -5.55 -3.01 0.81
CA GLY A 284 -5.25 -1.66 1.30
C GLY A 284 -4.06 -1.57 2.24
N ARG A 285 -3.46 -2.70 2.65
CA ARG A 285 -2.32 -2.77 3.58
C ARG A 285 -2.55 -2.09 4.93
N HIS A 286 -3.81 -1.93 5.33
CA HIS A 286 -4.12 -1.38 6.66
C HIS A 286 -3.74 -2.32 7.79
N LEU A 287 -3.72 -3.66 7.57
CA LEU A 287 -3.26 -4.60 8.58
C LEU A 287 -1.79 -4.36 8.96
N GLN A 288 -0.93 -4.13 7.96
CA GLN A 288 0.47 -3.80 8.19
C GLN A 288 0.62 -2.44 8.88
N LEU A 289 -0.18 -1.46 8.48
CA LEU A 289 -0.21 -0.15 9.14
C LEU A 289 -0.63 -0.25 10.60
N ILE A 290 -1.65 -1.06 10.93
CA ILE A 290 -2.12 -1.33 12.29
C ILE A 290 -1.00 -1.95 13.12
N HIS A 291 -0.28 -2.92 12.55
CA HIS A 291 0.86 -3.55 13.23
C HIS A 291 1.98 -2.54 13.55
N GLU A 292 2.36 -1.71 12.58
CA GLU A 292 3.37 -0.65 12.83
C GLU A 292 2.88 0.39 13.85
N PHE A 293 1.59 0.64 13.86
CA PHE A 293 0.98 1.52 14.86
C PHE A 293 1.12 0.95 16.28
N GLU A 294 0.87 -0.35 16.47
CA GLU A 294 1.07 -1.03 17.75
C GLU A 294 2.54 -1.08 18.17
N ASN A 295 3.45 -1.31 17.19
CA ASN A 295 4.89 -1.23 17.45
C ASN A 295 5.28 0.14 17.99
N PHE A 296 4.82 1.21 17.34
CA PHE A 296 5.05 2.57 17.81
C PHE A 296 4.53 2.78 19.23
N GLN A 297 3.30 2.33 19.53
CA GLN A 297 2.70 2.50 20.85
C GLN A 297 3.42 1.70 21.93
N ARG A 298 3.98 0.54 21.59
CA ARG A 298 4.77 -0.29 22.52
C ARG A 298 6.13 0.32 22.83
N ASP A 299 6.78 0.88 21.79
CA ASP A 299 8.16 1.34 21.86
C ASP A 299 8.30 2.81 22.27
N THR A 300 7.18 3.52 22.43
CA THR A 300 7.13 4.94 22.78
C THR A 300 6.38 5.15 24.09
N ASP A 301 6.88 6.04 24.96
CA ASP A 301 6.12 6.48 26.14
C ASP A 301 4.96 7.40 25.72
N ILE A 302 3.88 6.75 25.23
CA ILE A 302 2.68 7.46 24.76
C ILE A 302 1.91 8.16 25.88
N VAL A 303 2.14 7.75 27.14
CA VAL A 303 1.44 8.30 28.31
C VAL A 303 1.81 9.76 28.55
N SER A 304 3.06 10.11 28.24
CA SER A 304 3.57 11.48 28.38
C SER A 304 3.16 12.41 27.22
N LEU A 305 2.68 11.87 26.11
CA LEU A 305 2.41 12.65 24.90
C LEU A 305 1.01 13.27 24.92
N LYS A 306 0.94 14.54 24.57
CA LYS A 306 -0.33 15.18 24.20
C LYS A 306 -0.78 14.70 22.83
N ARG A 307 -2.08 14.84 22.55
CA ARG A 307 -2.69 14.39 21.29
C ARG A 307 -1.91 14.82 20.03
N ASN A 308 -1.54 16.07 19.95
CA ASN A 308 -0.82 16.57 18.77
C ASN A 308 0.59 15.99 18.67
N GLU A 309 1.29 15.87 19.81
CA GLU A 309 2.62 15.28 19.91
C GLU A 309 2.60 13.81 19.50
N TYR A 310 1.57 13.07 19.94
CA TYR A 310 1.37 11.69 19.56
C TYR A 310 1.29 11.52 18.03
N PHE A 311 0.42 12.28 17.34
CA PHE A 311 0.29 12.16 15.88
C PHE A 311 1.54 12.64 15.13
N ILE A 312 2.23 13.65 15.62
CA ILE A 312 3.49 14.12 15.03
C ILE A 312 4.57 13.05 15.17
N SER A 313 4.69 12.47 16.36
CA SER A 313 5.68 11.41 16.65
C SER A 313 5.39 10.16 15.84
N LEU A 314 4.12 9.76 15.73
CA LEU A 314 3.70 8.63 14.92
C LEU A 314 3.96 8.87 13.43
N ASP A 315 3.64 10.05 12.89
CA ASP A 315 3.94 10.38 11.50
C ASP A 315 5.46 10.34 11.25
N SER A 316 6.27 10.84 12.17
CA SER A 316 7.74 10.79 12.08
C SER A 316 8.27 9.35 12.15
N TYR A 317 7.68 8.53 13.02
CA TYR A 317 8.00 7.10 13.09
C TYR A 317 7.67 6.39 11.77
N LEU A 318 6.47 6.58 11.23
CA LEU A 318 6.04 5.98 9.96
C LEU A 318 6.88 6.48 8.77
N GLU A 319 7.31 7.75 8.80
CA GLU A 319 8.23 8.29 7.81
C GLU A 319 9.62 7.63 7.91
N SER A 320 10.14 7.41 9.12
CA SER A 320 11.40 6.69 9.34
C SER A 320 11.34 5.23 8.87
N LYS A 321 10.17 4.60 8.96
CA LYS A 321 9.90 3.24 8.47
C LYS A 321 9.55 3.18 6.97
N GLY A 322 9.50 4.33 6.28
CA GLY A 322 9.16 4.41 4.87
C GLY A 322 7.69 4.20 4.53
N PHE A 323 6.81 4.21 5.53
CA PHE A 323 5.36 4.12 5.31
C PHE A 323 4.76 5.43 4.79
N ILE A 324 5.41 6.54 5.03
CA ILE A 324 5.03 7.86 4.53
C ILE A 324 6.22 8.45 3.79
N GLY A 325 5.98 9.04 2.62
CA GLY A 325 6.99 9.79 1.89
C GLY A 325 7.36 11.08 2.62
N LYS A 326 8.64 11.46 2.55
CA LYS A 326 9.16 12.68 3.18
C LYS A 326 8.38 13.90 2.71
N ARG A 327 7.91 14.69 3.66
CA ARG A 327 7.13 15.88 3.36
C ARG A 327 8.06 17.06 3.02
N LYS A 328 7.64 17.89 2.06
CA LYS A 328 8.31 19.18 1.85
C LYS A 328 8.22 20.02 3.13
N PRO A 329 9.25 20.79 3.49
CA PRO A 329 9.23 21.62 4.69
C PRO A 329 7.99 22.52 4.83
N THR A 330 7.49 23.03 3.70
CA THR A 330 6.26 23.85 3.62
C THR A 330 4.97 23.09 3.87
N ALA A 331 5.01 21.75 3.79
CA ALA A 331 3.87 20.86 4.02
C ALA A 331 3.92 20.17 5.40
N ILE A 332 4.97 20.42 6.18
CA ILE A 332 5.08 19.91 7.55
C ILE A 332 4.05 20.63 8.39
N THR A 333 3.07 19.88 8.84
CA THR A 333 2.05 20.39 9.75
C THR A 333 2.51 20.18 11.18
N THR A 334 2.55 21.25 11.93
CA THR A 334 2.92 21.25 13.36
C THR A 334 1.77 20.79 14.27
N ASN A 335 0.69 20.27 13.69
CA ASN A 335 -0.46 19.83 14.45
C ASN A 335 -1.13 18.59 13.85
N ALA A 336 -1.94 17.90 14.67
CA ALA A 336 -2.64 16.67 14.29
C ALA A 336 -3.59 16.81 13.07
N LYS A 337 -3.95 18.02 12.65
CA LYS A 337 -4.85 18.23 11.49
C LYS A 337 -4.22 17.81 10.17
N GLY A 338 -2.90 17.80 10.09
CA GLY A 338 -2.16 17.37 8.90
C GLY A 338 -1.69 15.93 8.92
N SER A 339 -1.94 15.18 9.98
CA SER A 339 -1.57 13.78 10.05
C SER A 339 -2.42 12.95 9.09
N TYR A 340 -1.76 12.06 8.33
CA TYR A 340 -2.43 11.06 7.50
C TYR A 340 -3.27 10.11 8.36
N ILE A 341 -2.75 9.73 9.52
CA ILE A 341 -3.36 8.74 10.42
C ILE A 341 -4.69 9.22 11.02
N ARG A 342 -4.89 10.51 11.15
CA ARG A 342 -6.15 11.04 11.71
C ARG A 342 -7.39 10.61 10.92
N ASP A 343 -7.29 10.52 9.61
CA ASP A 343 -8.42 10.12 8.78
C ASP A 343 -8.57 8.59 8.80
N GLU A 344 -7.46 7.86 8.87
CA GLU A 344 -7.45 6.40 9.02
C GLU A 344 -8.08 5.95 10.36
N THR A 345 -7.83 6.67 11.45
CA THR A 345 -8.47 6.35 12.74
C THR A 345 -9.99 6.50 12.70
N LYS A 346 -10.51 7.44 11.91
CA LYS A 346 -11.96 7.57 11.69
C LYS A 346 -12.51 6.38 10.90
N LEU A 347 -11.81 5.99 9.83
CA LEU A 347 -12.15 4.84 9.03
C LEU A 347 -12.20 3.58 9.90
N TRP A 348 -11.14 3.31 10.67
CA TRP A 348 -11.08 2.15 11.55
C TRP A 348 -12.20 2.12 12.59
N ASN A 349 -12.58 3.30 13.10
CA ASN A 349 -13.73 3.41 14.00
C ASN A 349 -15.05 3.04 13.30
N HIS A 350 -15.29 3.53 12.08
CA HIS A 350 -16.49 3.19 11.31
C HIS A 350 -16.55 1.69 10.95
N LEU A 351 -15.41 1.06 10.75
CA LEU A 351 -15.30 -0.36 10.42
C LEU A 351 -15.27 -1.29 11.65
N GLY A 352 -15.30 -0.72 12.86
CA GLY A 352 -15.23 -1.48 14.12
C GLY A 352 -13.87 -2.11 14.41
N LEU A 353 -12.80 -1.61 13.78
CA LEU A 353 -11.43 -2.11 13.95
C LEU A 353 -10.74 -1.58 15.21
N ILE A 354 -11.36 -0.63 15.92
CA ILE A 354 -10.88 -0.10 17.19
C ILE A 354 -11.98 -0.12 18.25
N TYR A 355 -11.60 -0.39 19.50
CA TYR A 355 -12.55 -0.47 20.61
C TYR A 355 -13.05 0.89 21.09
N ASN A 356 -12.25 1.89 20.92
CA ASN A 356 -12.51 3.19 21.50
C ASN A 356 -13.35 4.03 20.57
N GLN A 357 -14.65 4.06 20.80
CA GLN A 357 -15.60 4.78 19.95
C GLN A 357 -15.81 6.25 20.32
N ASN A 358 -15.29 6.73 21.43
CA ASN A 358 -15.50 8.08 21.91
C ASN A 358 -14.32 8.99 21.60
N LYS A 359 -14.58 10.20 21.09
CA LYS A 359 -13.60 11.18 20.60
C LYS A 359 -12.53 11.63 21.61
N ARG A 360 -12.64 11.24 22.88
CA ARG A 360 -11.74 11.69 23.96
C ARG A 360 -10.62 10.73 24.34
N TYR A 361 -10.70 9.44 23.98
CA TYR A 361 -9.80 8.44 24.52
C TYR A 361 -8.58 8.11 23.75
N PHE A 362 -8.42 8.64 22.57
CA PHE A 362 -7.21 8.39 21.79
C PHE A 362 -5.92 8.62 22.59
N PHE A 363 -6.02 9.25 23.78
CA PHE A 363 -4.85 9.83 24.43
C PHE A 363 -4.83 9.71 25.94
N GLU A 364 -5.88 9.17 26.55
CA GLU A 364 -5.86 8.97 27.99
C GLU A 364 -5.14 7.66 28.32
N ARG A 365 -3.82 7.71 28.34
CA ARG A 365 -2.93 6.69 28.91
C ARG A 365 -2.69 5.40 28.15
N GLU A 366 -3.55 4.97 27.22
CA GLU A 366 -3.48 3.65 26.63
C GLU A 366 -3.28 3.65 25.09
N GLY A 367 -3.32 4.81 24.45
CA GLY A 367 -3.25 4.91 22.99
C GLY A 367 -4.52 4.36 22.30
N ILE A 368 -4.38 3.96 21.04
CA ILE A 368 -5.45 3.33 20.26
C ILE A 368 -5.42 1.83 20.49
N ARG A 369 -6.57 1.26 20.89
CA ARG A 369 -6.74 -0.18 21.10
C ARG A 369 -7.45 -0.79 19.91
N PHE A 370 -6.77 -1.67 19.19
CA PHE A 370 -7.34 -2.37 18.06
C PHE A 370 -8.23 -3.54 18.48
N ASN A 371 -9.29 -3.74 17.73
CA ASN A 371 -10.23 -4.86 17.94
C ASN A 371 -9.74 -6.09 17.17
N TRP A 372 -8.74 -6.78 17.74
CA TRP A 372 -8.16 -7.97 17.14
C TRP A 372 -9.15 -9.12 16.97
N ASN A 373 -10.19 -9.21 17.81
CA ASN A 373 -11.25 -10.20 17.61
C ASN A 373 -11.97 -9.95 16.28
N ARG A 374 -12.31 -8.69 16.00
CA ARG A 374 -12.94 -8.29 14.74
C ARG A 374 -12.02 -8.48 13.55
N ILE A 375 -10.75 -8.11 13.69
CA ILE A 375 -9.72 -8.28 12.65
C ILE A 375 -9.57 -9.77 12.33
N SER A 376 -9.40 -10.62 13.34
CA SER A 376 -9.25 -12.06 13.16
C SER A 376 -10.50 -12.69 12.52
N GLU A 377 -11.69 -12.29 12.95
CA GLU A 377 -12.95 -12.73 12.35
C GLU A 377 -13.00 -12.43 10.84
N LEU A 378 -12.57 -11.23 10.43
CA LEU A 378 -12.53 -10.83 9.03
C LEU A 378 -11.49 -11.60 8.20
N LEU A 379 -10.34 -11.96 8.80
CA LEU A 379 -9.28 -12.67 8.11
C LEU A 379 -9.56 -14.18 7.94
N ILE A 380 -10.32 -14.75 8.85
CA ILE A 380 -10.67 -16.19 8.82
C ILE A 380 -11.87 -16.46 7.90
N ASN A 381 -12.75 -15.47 7.71
CA ASN A 381 -13.92 -15.65 6.86
C ASN A 381 -13.52 -15.90 5.40
N ASP A 382 -14.08 -16.97 4.85
CA ASP A 382 -14.03 -17.23 3.43
C ASP A 382 -15.08 -16.35 2.72
N TYR A 383 -14.61 -15.41 1.88
CA TYR A 383 -15.48 -14.53 1.10
C TYR A 383 -15.80 -15.12 -0.28
N GLU A 384 -15.82 -16.44 -0.43
CA GLU A 384 -16.37 -17.06 -1.63
C GLU A 384 -17.88 -16.78 -1.74
N ILE A 385 -18.31 -16.44 -2.95
CA ILE A 385 -19.72 -16.17 -3.28
C ILE A 385 -20.28 -17.39 -3.98
#